data_743e7e3f448b03ba959be71f2af1d4b4
#
_entry.id   743e7e3f448b03ba959be71f2af1d4b4
#
_cell.length_a   1.000
_cell.length_b   1.000
_cell.length_c   1.000
_cell.angle_alpha   90.00
_cell.angle_beta   90.00
_cell.angle_gamma   90.00
#
_symmetry.space_group_name_H-M   'P 1'
#
loop_
_entity.id
_entity.type
_entity.pdbx_description
1 polymer ?
#
loop_
_entity_poly.entity_id
_entity_poly.type
_entity_poly.pdbx_seq_one_letter_code
_entity_poly.pdbx_strand_id
1 'polypeptide(L)'
;MTDSAPARAWRVVLDRIEGDLLEGTLGPGDRLPPERELATTLGVGRSSVREALRVLEVMGLIRTATGSGPTAGAAVTATPQGGLAQLLRLQVAAQGF
;
A
#
# COMPACT_ATOMS: atom_id res chain seq x y z
N MET A 1 9.50 15.82 -17.16
CA MET A 1 8.71 15.29 -16.84
C MET A 1 8.63 13.93 -16.78
N THR A 2 9.20 13.29 -17.43
CA THR A 2 9.17 11.88 -17.35
C THR A 2 9.67 11.32 -16.08
N ASP A 3 10.44 12.06 -15.38
CA ASP A 3 10.94 11.56 -14.17
C ASP A 3 9.86 11.45 -13.11
N SER A 4 8.73 12.01 -13.31
CA SER A 4 7.66 11.87 -12.33
C SER A 4 6.98 10.51 -12.43
N ALA A 5 7.25 9.73 -13.46
CA ALA A 5 6.60 8.44 -13.61
C ALA A 5 6.90 7.47 -12.46
N PRO A 6 8.15 7.32 -12.01
CA PRO A 6 8.40 6.44 -10.88
C PRO A 6 7.72 6.91 -9.60
N ALA A 7 7.71 8.22 -9.37
CA ALA A 7 7.06 8.75 -8.18
C ALA A 7 5.56 8.53 -8.24
N ARG A 8 4.98 8.65 -9.43
CA ARG A 8 3.58 8.38 -9.60
C ARG A 8 3.26 6.93 -9.44
N ALA A 9 4.16 6.07 -9.87
CA ALA A 9 3.90 4.64 -9.85
C ALA A 9 3.71 4.16 -8.42
N TRP A 10 4.57 4.57 -7.49
CA TRP A 10 4.40 4.10 -6.12
C TRP A 10 3.13 4.69 -5.51
N ARG A 11 2.75 5.87 -5.94
CA ARG A 11 1.53 6.48 -5.46
C ARG A 11 0.29 5.73 -5.92
N VAL A 12 0.32 5.21 -7.13
CA VAL A 12 -0.77 4.40 -7.63
C VAL A 12 -0.96 3.17 -6.74
N VAL A 13 0.13 2.53 -6.36
CA VAL A 13 0.07 1.37 -5.50
C VAL A 13 -0.48 1.77 -4.14
N LEU A 14 0.03 2.85 -3.58
CA LEU A 14 -0.38 3.30 -2.27
C LEU A 14 -1.88 3.61 -2.25
N ASP A 15 -2.35 4.34 -3.25
CA ASP A 15 -3.75 4.71 -3.32
C ASP A 15 -4.65 3.50 -3.43
N ARG A 16 -4.24 2.51 -4.21
CA ARG A 16 -5.04 1.30 -4.37
C ARG A 16 -5.18 0.57 -3.05
N ILE A 17 -4.08 0.40 -2.34
CA ILE A 17 -4.12 -0.36 -1.10
C ILE A 17 -4.85 0.43 -0.01
N GLU A 18 -4.63 1.74 0.05
CA GLU A 18 -5.36 2.55 1.00
C GLU A 18 -6.86 2.47 0.75
N GLY A 19 -7.25 2.52 -0.51
CA GLY A 19 -8.65 2.40 -0.86
C GLY A 19 -9.24 1.08 -0.42
N ASP A 20 -8.51 0.00 -0.65
CA ASP A 20 -8.96 -1.32 -0.26
C ASP A 20 -9.13 -1.41 1.26
N LEU A 21 -8.22 -0.79 2.00
CA LEU A 21 -8.30 -0.78 3.45
C LEU A 21 -9.49 0.03 3.93
N LEU A 22 -9.71 1.19 3.33
CA LEU A 22 -10.81 2.05 3.73
C LEU A 22 -12.16 1.45 3.39
N GLU A 23 -12.23 0.74 2.27
CA GLU A 23 -13.49 0.13 1.86
C GLU A 23 -13.75 -1.20 2.51
N GLY A 24 -12.76 -1.73 3.20
CA GLY A 24 -12.95 -3.02 3.85
C GLY A 24 -12.66 -4.21 2.96
N THR A 25 -12.17 -3.98 1.74
CA THR A 25 -11.78 -5.07 0.86
C THR A 25 -10.61 -5.83 1.45
N LEU A 26 -9.71 -5.11 2.13
CA LEU A 26 -8.63 -5.71 2.88
C LEU A 26 -8.86 -5.44 4.36
N GLY A 27 -8.76 -6.45 5.17
CA GLY A 27 -8.93 -6.31 6.61
C GLY A 27 -7.75 -6.91 7.37
N PRO A 28 -7.73 -6.74 8.69
CA PRO A 28 -6.63 -7.26 9.49
C PRO A 28 -6.45 -8.76 9.29
N GLY A 29 -5.22 -9.17 9.10
CA GLY A 29 -4.91 -10.56 8.85
C GLY A 29 -4.89 -10.93 7.38
N ASP A 30 -5.45 -10.10 6.52
CA ASP A 30 -5.45 -10.40 5.10
C ASP A 30 -4.06 -10.18 4.52
N ARG A 31 -3.71 -11.01 3.56
CA ARG A 31 -2.43 -10.87 2.89
C ARG A 31 -2.58 -10.04 1.65
N LEU A 32 -1.58 -9.22 1.39
CA LEU A 32 -1.51 -8.50 0.14
C LEU A 32 -1.00 -9.44 -0.94
N PRO A 33 -1.37 -9.19 -2.19
CA PRO A 33 -0.79 -9.96 -3.29
C PRO A 33 0.73 -9.80 -3.30
N PRO A 34 1.48 -10.76 -3.86
CA PRO A 34 2.93 -10.62 -3.98
C PRO A 34 3.31 -9.39 -4.79
N GLU A 35 4.50 -8.88 -4.53
CA GLU A 35 4.98 -7.70 -5.26
C GLU A 35 4.84 -7.85 -6.76
N ARG A 36 5.22 -9.02 -7.26
CA ARG A 36 5.17 -9.24 -8.69
C ARG A 36 3.75 -9.12 -9.22
N GLU A 37 2.81 -9.67 -8.49
CA GLU A 37 1.43 -9.63 -8.91
C GLU A 37 0.87 -8.21 -8.86
N LEU A 38 1.20 -7.47 -7.80
CA LEU A 38 0.78 -6.08 -7.72
C LEU A 38 1.37 -5.27 -8.85
N ALA A 39 2.63 -5.49 -9.16
CA ALA A 39 3.28 -4.76 -10.23
C ALA A 39 2.58 -5.02 -11.57
N THR A 40 2.26 -6.26 -11.82
CA THR A 40 1.58 -6.61 -13.06
C THR A 40 0.18 -6.04 -13.11
N THR A 41 -0.56 -6.21 -12.04
CA THR A 41 -1.95 -5.77 -12.00
C THR A 41 -2.07 -4.25 -12.16
N LEU A 42 -1.17 -3.52 -11.53
CA LEU A 42 -1.25 -2.07 -11.55
C LEU A 42 -0.39 -1.43 -12.64
N GLY A 43 0.37 -2.25 -13.35
CA GLY A 43 1.16 -1.73 -14.46
C GLY A 43 2.32 -0.87 -14.01
N VAL A 44 2.95 -1.22 -12.92
CA VAL A 44 4.06 -0.45 -12.36
C VAL A 44 5.25 -1.35 -12.13
N GLY A 45 6.39 -0.75 -11.83
CA GLY A 45 7.59 -1.51 -11.52
C GLY A 45 7.54 -2.10 -10.12
N ARG A 46 8.30 -3.17 -9.93
CA ARG A 46 8.34 -3.83 -8.63
C ARG A 46 8.96 -2.95 -7.55
N SER A 47 9.91 -2.09 -7.94
CA SER A 47 10.50 -1.19 -6.97
C SER A 47 9.48 -0.17 -6.47
N SER A 48 8.56 0.23 -7.35
CA SER A 48 7.49 1.14 -6.94
C SER A 48 6.54 0.47 -5.97
N VAL A 49 6.24 -0.81 -6.21
CA VAL A 49 5.42 -1.58 -5.28
C VAL A 49 6.11 -1.67 -3.92
N ARG A 50 7.40 -1.97 -3.93
CA ARG A 50 8.15 -2.10 -2.69
C ARG A 50 8.18 -0.80 -1.91
N GLU A 51 8.33 0.32 -2.62
CA GLU A 51 8.34 1.61 -1.96
C GLU A 51 7.00 1.92 -1.30
N ALA A 52 5.91 1.63 -2.00
CA ALA A 52 4.58 1.85 -1.45
C ALA A 52 4.34 0.97 -0.22
N LEU A 53 4.77 -0.28 -0.29
CA LEU A 53 4.60 -1.17 0.85
C LEU A 53 5.41 -0.69 2.05
N ARG A 54 6.58 -0.13 1.80
CA ARG A 54 7.38 0.43 2.89
C ARG A 54 6.67 1.59 3.58
N VAL A 55 6.03 2.45 2.79
CA VAL A 55 5.28 3.56 3.36
C VAL A 55 4.14 3.03 4.22
N LEU A 56 3.42 2.03 3.72
CA LEU A 56 2.33 1.46 4.49
C LEU A 56 2.82 0.81 5.77
N GLU A 57 3.99 0.22 5.74
CA GLU A 57 4.56 -0.39 6.92
C GLU A 57 4.94 0.66 7.96
N VAL A 58 5.52 1.75 7.50
CA VAL A 58 5.85 2.85 8.39
C VAL A 58 4.59 3.41 9.05
N MET A 59 3.50 3.42 8.33
CA MET A 59 2.24 3.90 8.87
C MET A 59 1.58 2.88 9.80
N GLY A 60 2.14 1.69 9.90
CA GLY A 60 1.60 0.68 10.79
C GLY A 60 0.40 -0.08 10.25
N LEU A 61 0.16 0.01 8.96
CA LEU A 61 -1.00 -0.63 8.36
C LEU A 61 -0.70 -2.04 7.87
N ILE A 62 0.54 -2.33 7.56
CA ILE A 62 0.94 -3.66 7.14
C ILE A 62 2.22 -4.07 7.84
N ARG A 63 2.50 -5.36 7.80
CA ARG A 63 3.75 -5.90 8.29
C ARG A 63 4.29 -6.81 7.22
N THR A 64 5.58 -6.70 6.94
CA THR A 64 6.21 -7.58 5.98
C THR A 64 6.94 -8.68 6.72
N ALA A 65 6.90 -9.87 6.15
CA ALA A 65 7.62 -11.02 6.68
C ALA A 65 8.69 -11.39 5.69
N THR A 66 9.91 -11.53 6.19
CA THR A 66 11.03 -11.90 5.32
C THR A 66 11.14 -13.40 5.29
N GLY A 67 11.86 -13.90 4.31
CA GLY A 67 12.08 -15.30 4.16
C GLY A 67 11.33 -15.83 2.95
N SER A 68 11.29 -17.14 2.87
CA SER A 68 10.58 -17.80 1.79
C SER A 68 9.50 -18.66 2.37
N GLY A 69 8.50 -18.97 1.58
CA GLY A 69 7.44 -19.83 2.05
C GLY A 69 6.11 -19.10 2.08
N PRO A 70 5.08 -19.81 2.49
CA PRO A 70 3.71 -19.24 2.39
C PRO A 70 3.47 -18.08 3.36
N THR A 71 4.30 -17.91 4.37
CA THR A 71 4.11 -16.82 5.31
C THR A 71 4.89 -15.58 4.93
N ALA A 72 5.71 -15.65 3.89
CA ALA A 72 6.47 -14.49 3.46
C ALA A 72 5.53 -13.51 2.76
N GLY A 73 5.91 -12.23 2.78
CA GLY A 73 5.14 -11.22 2.11
C GLY A 73 4.56 -10.21 3.08
N ALA A 74 3.55 -9.51 2.66
CA ALA A 74 2.96 -8.44 3.45
C ALA A 74 1.54 -8.83 3.88
N ALA A 75 1.19 -8.48 5.10
CA ALA A 75 -0.14 -8.74 5.63
C ALA A 75 -0.65 -7.48 6.33
N VAL A 76 -1.94 -7.29 6.30
CA VAL A 76 -2.56 -6.14 6.95
C VAL A 76 -2.53 -6.36 8.46
N THR A 77 -2.03 -5.37 9.18
CA THR A 77 -2.00 -5.43 10.64
C THR A 77 -3.11 -4.59 11.26
N ALA A 78 -3.54 -3.56 10.55
CA ALA A 78 -4.56 -2.67 11.07
C ALA A 78 -5.28 -2.03 9.90
N THR A 79 -6.49 -1.58 10.15
CA THR A 79 -7.21 -0.85 9.13
C THR A 79 -7.43 0.57 9.61
N PRO A 80 -7.46 1.53 8.68
CA PRO A 80 -7.74 2.90 9.06
C PRO A 80 -9.15 3.00 9.62
N GLN A 81 -9.24 3.38 10.88
CA GLN A 81 -10.52 3.53 11.53
C GLN A 81 -10.45 4.74 12.44
N GLY A 82 -11.57 5.39 12.60
CA GLY A 82 -11.63 6.53 13.49
C GLY A 82 -10.62 7.59 13.11
N GLY A 83 -9.78 7.94 14.04
CA GLY A 83 -8.80 8.99 13.82
C GLY A 83 -7.80 8.70 12.73
N LEU A 84 -7.41 7.44 12.60
CA LEU A 84 -6.43 7.08 11.60
C LEU A 84 -6.99 7.25 10.20
N ALA A 85 -8.23 6.82 9.99
CA ALA A 85 -8.87 6.99 8.71
C ALA A 85 -8.98 8.47 8.36
N GLN A 86 -9.30 9.27 9.35
CA GLN A 86 -9.43 10.69 9.14
C GLN A 86 -8.08 11.31 8.80
N LEU A 87 -7.04 10.83 9.44
CA LEU A 87 -5.70 11.32 9.17
C LEU A 87 -5.29 11.03 7.73
N LEU A 88 -5.59 9.84 7.24
CA LEU A 88 -5.29 9.50 5.87
C LEU A 88 -6.04 10.39 4.90
N ARG A 89 -7.30 10.67 5.18
CA ARG A 89 -8.08 11.52 4.33
C ARG A 89 -7.55 12.94 4.30
N LEU A 90 -7.11 13.43 5.45
CA LEU A 90 -6.54 14.76 5.51
C LEU A 90 -5.26 14.84 4.70
N GLN A 91 -4.43 13.81 4.75
CA GLN A 91 -3.23 13.80 3.97
C GLN A 91 -3.52 13.82 2.48
N VAL A 92 -4.47 13.03 2.07
CA VAL A 92 -4.86 12.99 0.66
C VAL A 92 -5.40 14.35 0.24
N ALA A 93 -6.25 14.94 1.05
CA ALA A 93 -6.84 16.23 0.72
C ALA A 93 -5.77 17.32 0.67
N ALA A 94 -4.81 17.28 1.56
CA ALA A 94 -3.77 18.29 1.60
C ALA A 94 -2.85 18.22 0.40
N GLN A 95 -2.65 17.02 -0.11
CA GLN A 95 -1.77 16.87 -1.25
C GLN A 95 -2.52 16.83 -2.54
N GLY A 96 -3.71 16.47 -2.45
CA GLY A 96 -4.46 16.22 -3.56
C GLY A 96 -4.94 17.37 -4.27
N PHE A 97 -4.94 17.81 -4.13
CA PHE A 97 -5.38 18.45 -4.88
C PHE A 97 -4.99 19.00 -5.15
#